data_2ee39699b4d8a899a315984f851d08e7
#
_entry.id   2ee39699b4d8a899a315984f851d08e7
#
_cell.length_a   1.000
_cell.length_b   1.000
_cell.length_c   1.000
_cell.angle_alpha   90.00
_cell.angle_beta   90.00
_cell.angle_gamma   90.00
#
_symmetry.space_group_name_H-M   'P 1'
#
loop_
_entity.id
_entity.type
_entity.pdbx_description
1 polymer ?
#
loop_
_entity_poly.entity_id
_entity_poly.type
_entity_poly.pdbx_seq_one_letter_code
_entity_poly.pdbx_strand_id
1 'polypeptide(L)'
;MKTEIDWYAVINPLLGVVIISILFMVFPENSTKTIQTVRVFLGDRCGLYYAVLGLGIFLCSIYIAFSKYGKILLGKPEDKKQYSSVRWGMMIFTSTMAADILFYSLCEWALYANEPYIEELGGIQKWASTYPLFHWGPIVWSLYIVLAVAFGFMLHVRGRNRQKFSETCRPLLRDKVDGIWGKIIDLVAVFALIAGTATTFSLATPLLSSAICYVFHWERSTNITVIILLVIAAIYTMTVWFGMKGISKLAASCSYLFITLLVYVLIGGGECTYILETGFSAIGNLVQNFIGMATWMDPLRTTSFPQNWTVYYWAYWMVWCVATPFFIGNISKGRTIKETLLGGYAWGLLGTFSSFIILGNYGLAQQMKYGLPVSQMIADTGDYSAAIMCIFKTLPLPKVALVLLSMTMIAFYATTFDALTMVISVYSYKKIKSDVEPDKKVRTFWAIVFILLPIALLFSEESMYSLQSVSIIAAFPIGIIILLIIISFFMDVHSMEKSQE
;
A
#
# COMPACT_ATOMS: atom_id res chain seq x y z
N MET A 1 -26.66 12.13 18.29
CA MET A 1 -26.74 10.68 18.54
C MET A 1 -25.44 10.25 19.19
N LYS A 2 -25.48 9.62 20.39
CA LYS A 2 -24.28 8.99 20.97
C LYS A 2 -23.84 7.89 20.02
N THR A 3 -22.62 7.95 19.53
CA THR A 3 -22.01 6.94 18.69
C THR A 3 -21.70 5.70 19.55
N GLU A 4 -22.48 4.64 19.38
CA GLU A 4 -22.28 3.40 20.14
C GLU A 4 -21.10 2.61 19.57
N ILE A 5 -20.20 2.15 20.44
CA ILE A 5 -19.09 1.27 20.07
C ILE A 5 -19.63 -0.12 19.72
N ASP A 6 -19.14 -0.67 18.64
CA ASP A 6 -19.34 -2.06 18.23
C ASP A 6 -18.24 -2.93 18.84
N TRP A 7 -18.49 -3.43 20.04
CA TRP A 7 -17.52 -4.26 20.76
C TRP A 7 -17.09 -5.52 20.01
N TYR A 8 -17.94 -6.05 19.13
CA TYR A 8 -17.56 -7.17 18.27
C TYR A 8 -16.44 -6.77 17.31
N ALA A 9 -16.56 -5.61 16.69
CA ALA A 9 -15.56 -5.08 15.74
C ALA A 9 -14.27 -4.60 16.42
N VAL A 10 -14.27 -4.41 17.75
CA VAL A 10 -13.08 -4.02 18.52
C VAL A 10 -12.39 -5.23 19.15
N ILE A 11 -13.13 -6.08 19.85
CA ILE A 11 -12.55 -7.17 20.65
C ILE A 11 -12.00 -8.28 19.77
N ASN A 12 -12.71 -8.71 18.70
CA ASN A 12 -12.25 -9.82 17.88
C ASN A 12 -10.91 -9.54 17.16
N PRO A 13 -10.72 -8.37 16.50
CA PRO A 13 -9.41 -8.04 15.93
C PRO A 13 -8.31 -7.93 17.00
N LEU A 14 -8.61 -7.30 18.13
CA LEU A 14 -7.64 -7.18 19.23
C LEU A 14 -7.18 -8.56 19.73
N LEU A 15 -8.12 -9.46 20.01
CA LEU A 15 -7.82 -10.83 20.42
C LEU A 15 -7.00 -11.56 19.35
N GLY A 16 -7.37 -11.42 18.07
CA GLY A 16 -6.62 -12.00 16.99
C GLY A 16 -5.17 -11.50 16.92
N VAL A 17 -4.96 -10.19 17.01
CA VAL A 17 -3.61 -9.59 17.02
C VAL A 17 -2.81 -10.09 18.23
N VAL A 18 -3.39 -10.06 19.43
CA VAL A 18 -2.70 -10.49 20.65
C VAL A 18 -2.32 -11.98 20.57
N ILE A 19 -3.25 -12.84 20.13
CA ILE A 19 -2.97 -14.27 19.98
C ILE A 19 -1.85 -14.50 18.96
N ILE A 20 -1.95 -13.88 17.77
CA ILE A 20 -0.92 -14.02 16.75
C ILE A 20 0.44 -13.50 17.25
N SER A 21 0.48 -12.33 17.89
CA SER A 21 1.71 -11.78 18.47
C SER A 21 2.32 -12.70 19.51
N ILE A 22 1.52 -13.26 20.43
CA ILE A 22 2.00 -14.23 21.42
C ILE A 22 2.54 -15.49 20.74
N LEU A 23 1.87 -16.02 19.73
CA LEU A 23 2.34 -17.20 19.00
C LEU A 23 3.69 -16.95 18.34
N PHE A 24 3.88 -15.80 17.70
CA PHE A 24 5.18 -15.44 17.10
C PHE A 24 6.29 -15.25 18.14
N MET A 25 5.98 -14.67 19.29
CA MET A 25 6.97 -14.46 20.37
C MET A 25 7.33 -15.73 21.12
N VAL A 26 6.36 -16.63 21.34
CA VAL A 26 6.56 -17.86 22.17
C VAL A 26 6.97 -19.06 21.30
N PHE A 27 6.45 -19.13 20.06
CA PHE A 27 6.68 -20.25 19.15
C PHE A 27 7.12 -19.75 17.76
N PRO A 28 8.23 -18.99 17.62
CA PRO A 28 8.60 -18.33 16.36
C PRO A 28 8.74 -19.33 15.20
N GLU A 29 9.50 -20.41 15.36
CA GLU A 29 9.73 -21.40 14.30
C GLU A 29 8.43 -22.06 13.81
N ASN A 30 7.56 -22.49 14.72
CA ASN A 30 6.29 -23.14 14.36
C ASN A 30 5.33 -22.15 13.67
N SER A 31 5.28 -20.92 14.15
CA SER A 31 4.45 -19.85 13.58
C SER A 31 4.91 -19.52 12.16
N THR A 32 6.21 -19.35 11.96
CA THR A 32 6.83 -19.13 10.65
C THR A 32 6.52 -20.27 9.69
N LYS A 33 6.74 -21.52 10.10
CA LYS A 33 6.46 -22.71 9.29
C LYS A 33 4.98 -22.81 8.90
N THR A 34 4.09 -22.49 9.84
CA THR A 34 2.64 -22.51 9.60
C THR A 34 2.25 -21.46 8.56
N ILE A 35 2.71 -20.22 8.72
CA ILE A 35 2.43 -19.13 7.77
C ILE A 35 3.01 -19.45 6.39
N GLN A 36 4.21 -19.98 6.31
CA GLN A 36 4.83 -20.39 5.05
C GLN A 36 4.03 -21.51 4.37
N THR A 37 3.53 -22.48 5.12
CA THR A 37 2.68 -23.56 4.59
C THR A 37 1.38 -23.00 3.99
N VAL A 38 0.72 -22.09 4.72
CA VAL A 38 -0.50 -21.43 4.25
C VAL A 38 -0.20 -20.54 3.03
N ARG A 39 0.93 -19.83 3.03
CA ARG A 39 1.37 -19.03 1.88
C ARG A 39 1.57 -19.88 0.64
N VAL A 40 2.26 -21.01 0.73
CA VAL A 40 2.47 -21.92 -0.40
C VAL A 40 1.14 -22.38 -0.98
N PHE A 41 0.15 -22.68 -0.14
CA PHE A 41 -1.18 -23.01 -0.62
C PHE A 41 -1.86 -21.83 -1.32
N LEU A 42 -1.93 -20.67 -0.69
CA LEU A 42 -2.67 -19.51 -1.20
C LEU A 42 -1.92 -18.75 -2.30
N GLY A 43 -0.61 -18.60 -2.18
CA GLY A 43 0.20 -17.81 -3.12
C GLY A 43 0.68 -18.63 -4.31
N ASP A 44 1.00 -19.91 -4.12
CA ASP A 44 1.52 -20.77 -5.18
C ASP A 44 0.39 -21.55 -5.87
N ARG A 45 -0.35 -22.42 -5.14
CA ARG A 45 -1.44 -23.21 -5.74
C ARG A 45 -2.62 -22.35 -6.20
N CYS A 46 -2.98 -21.32 -5.42
CA CYS A 46 -4.04 -20.38 -5.75
C CYS A 46 -3.51 -19.10 -6.42
N GLY A 47 -2.25 -19.03 -6.83
CA GLY A 47 -1.64 -17.83 -7.44
C GLY A 47 -2.38 -17.30 -8.67
N LEU A 48 -2.94 -18.21 -9.48
CA LEU A 48 -3.76 -17.84 -10.63
C LEU A 48 -4.98 -16.99 -10.25
N TYR A 49 -5.54 -17.18 -9.05
CA TYR A 49 -6.63 -16.35 -8.54
C TYR A 49 -6.23 -14.86 -8.47
N TYR A 50 -5.05 -14.55 -7.94
CA TYR A 50 -4.57 -13.17 -7.86
C TYR A 50 -4.29 -12.59 -9.24
N ALA A 51 -3.71 -13.40 -10.15
CA ALA A 51 -3.42 -12.98 -11.52
C ALA A 51 -4.70 -12.61 -12.28
N VAL A 52 -5.69 -13.49 -12.27
CA VAL A 52 -6.98 -13.28 -12.94
C VAL A 52 -7.74 -12.11 -12.30
N LEU A 53 -7.72 -12.00 -10.96
CA LEU A 53 -8.38 -10.92 -10.25
C LEU A 53 -7.74 -9.56 -10.58
N GLY A 54 -6.42 -9.45 -10.49
CA GLY A 54 -5.70 -8.19 -10.77
C GLY A 54 -5.91 -7.72 -12.21
N LEU A 55 -5.66 -8.60 -13.19
CA LEU A 55 -5.86 -8.26 -14.61
C LEU A 55 -7.35 -8.02 -14.91
N GLY A 56 -8.26 -8.80 -14.34
CA GLY A 56 -9.70 -8.64 -14.51
C GLY A 56 -10.21 -7.30 -14.01
N ILE A 57 -9.74 -6.84 -12.84
CA ILE A 57 -10.11 -5.53 -12.29
C ILE A 57 -9.52 -4.41 -13.13
N PHE A 58 -8.29 -4.56 -13.62
CA PHE A 58 -7.70 -3.59 -14.56
C PHE A 58 -8.56 -3.45 -15.83
N LEU A 59 -8.91 -4.55 -16.47
CA LEU A 59 -9.79 -4.53 -17.66
C LEU A 59 -11.19 -3.97 -17.33
N CYS A 60 -11.74 -4.31 -16.17
CA CYS A 60 -12.99 -3.75 -15.66
C CYS A 60 -12.90 -2.23 -15.51
N SER A 61 -11.77 -1.69 -15.00
CA SER A 61 -11.57 -0.24 -14.89
C SER A 61 -11.60 0.46 -16.24
N ILE A 62 -10.97 -0.13 -17.26
CA ILE A 62 -10.98 0.38 -18.65
C ILE A 62 -12.41 0.34 -19.20
N TYR A 63 -13.12 -0.79 -19.02
CA TYR A 63 -14.51 -0.90 -19.43
C TYR A 63 -15.40 0.16 -18.79
N ILE A 64 -15.30 0.36 -17.47
CA ILE A 64 -16.09 1.39 -16.77
C ILE A 64 -15.77 2.78 -17.30
N ALA A 65 -14.48 3.12 -17.50
CA ALA A 65 -14.04 4.44 -17.93
C ALA A 65 -14.56 4.82 -19.33
N PHE A 66 -14.60 3.86 -20.25
CA PHE A 66 -14.95 4.12 -21.66
C PHE A 66 -16.37 3.69 -22.06
N SER A 67 -17.15 3.12 -21.13
CA SER A 67 -18.55 2.79 -21.32
C SER A 67 -19.49 3.94 -20.89
N LYS A 68 -20.80 3.70 -20.96
CA LYS A 68 -21.83 4.62 -20.44
C LYS A 68 -21.63 4.99 -18.97
N TYR A 69 -21.05 4.09 -18.17
CA TYR A 69 -20.80 4.30 -16.74
C TYR A 69 -19.78 5.40 -16.47
N GLY A 70 -18.82 5.61 -17.38
CA GLY A 70 -17.83 6.67 -17.26
C GLY A 70 -18.40 8.09 -17.23
N LYS A 71 -19.61 8.29 -17.77
CA LYS A 71 -20.30 9.59 -17.82
C LYS A 71 -21.02 9.93 -16.51
N ILE A 72 -21.25 8.97 -15.61
CA ILE A 72 -21.96 9.18 -14.36
C ILE A 72 -21.16 10.14 -13.47
N LEU A 73 -21.84 11.16 -12.94
CA LEU A 73 -21.28 12.10 -11.99
C LEU A 73 -21.31 11.49 -10.58
N LEU A 74 -20.20 11.53 -9.86
CA LEU A 74 -20.13 11.18 -8.43
C LEU A 74 -20.71 12.34 -7.60
N GLY A 75 -22.02 12.42 -7.54
CA GLY A 75 -22.76 13.48 -6.90
C GLY A 75 -24.13 13.70 -7.53
N LYS A 76 -24.79 14.78 -7.12
CA LYS A 76 -26.01 15.26 -7.76
C LYS A 76 -25.66 16.07 -9.01
N PRO A 77 -26.58 16.21 -9.99
CA PRO A 77 -26.32 16.96 -11.21
C PRO A 77 -25.81 18.39 -11.00
N GLU A 78 -26.22 19.04 -9.90
CA GLU A 78 -25.82 20.40 -9.52
C GLU A 78 -24.47 20.47 -8.77
N ASP A 79 -23.92 19.34 -8.33
CA ASP A 79 -22.69 19.32 -7.55
C ASP A 79 -21.48 19.75 -8.39
N LYS A 80 -20.72 20.71 -7.87
CA LYS A 80 -19.44 21.12 -8.43
C LYS A 80 -18.29 20.30 -7.86
N LYS A 81 -17.18 20.25 -8.60
CA LYS A 81 -15.94 19.61 -8.14
C LYS A 81 -15.52 20.21 -6.77
N GLN A 82 -15.42 19.36 -5.77
CA GLN A 82 -15.06 19.76 -4.41
C GLN A 82 -13.65 20.36 -4.32
N TYR A 83 -12.74 19.87 -5.15
CA TYR A 83 -11.34 20.31 -5.25
C TYR A 83 -10.97 20.59 -6.70
N SER A 84 -10.04 21.54 -6.93
CA SER A 84 -9.42 21.72 -8.25
C SER A 84 -8.69 20.44 -8.68
N SER A 85 -8.48 20.23 -9.97
CA SER A 85 -7.87 18.98 -10.48
C SER A 85 -6.46 18.76 -9.97
N VAL A 86 -5.66 19.83 -9.83
CA VAL A 86 -4.31 19.74 -9.28
C VAL A 86 -4.35 19.36 -7.79
N ARG A 87 -5.17 20.04 -6.97
CA ARG A 87 -5.28 19.75 -5.53
C ARG A 87 -5.78 18.33 -5.29
N TRP A 88 -6.79 17.89 -6.02
CA TRP A 88 -7.33 16.55 -5.97
C TRP A 88 -6.27 15.51 -6.37
N GLY A 89 -5.54 15.76 -7.46
CA GLY A 89 -4.48 14.87 -7.91
C GLY A 89 -3.32 14.77 -6.90
N MET A 90 -2.90 15.90 -6.32
CA MET A 90 -1.89 15.89 -5.26
C MET A 90 -2.35 15.13 -4.01
N MET A 91 -3.64 15.17 -3.68
CA MET A 91 -4.19 14.36 -2.58
C MET A 91 -4.14 12.86 -2.90
N ILE A 92 -4.37 12.44 -4.15
CA ILE A 92 -4.19 11.04 -4.57
C ILE A 92 -2.71 10.67 -4.54
N PHE A 93 -1.86 11.48 -5.13
CA PHE A 93 -0.41 11.28 -5.12
C PHE A 93 0.12 11.05 -3.70
N THR A 94 -0.31 11.88 -2.75
CA THR A 94 0.18 11.79 -1.36
C THR A 94 -0.51 10.72 -0.52
N SER A 95 -1.73 10.30 -0.88
CA SER A 95 -2.48 9.30 -0.10
C SER A 95 -1.87 7.89 -0.12
N THR A 96 -0.98 7.65 -1.06
CA THR A 96 -0.28 6.38 -1.23
C THR A 96 1.18 6.45 -0.79
N MET A 97 1.66 7.62 -0.40
CA MET A 97 3.02 7.78 0.10
C MET A 97 3.14 7.21 1.51
N ALA A 98 3.69 6.01 1.59
CA ALA A 98 3.99 5.31 2.82
C ALA A 98 5.50 4.97 2.90
N ALA A 99 5.97 4.61 4.07
CA ALA A 99 7.40 4.34 4.28
C ALA A 99 7.92 3.14 3.47
N ASP A 100 7.05 2.20 3.13
CA ASP A 100 7.35 1.05 2.28
C ASP A 100 7.66 1.44 0.82
N ILE A 101 7.03 2.48 0.27
CA ILE A 101 7.41 3.00 -1.05
C ILE A 101 8.89 3.42 -1.07
N LEU A 102 9.36 4.10 -0.03
CA LEU A 102 10.78 4.47 0.06
C LEU A 102 11.66 3.22 0.17
N PHE A 103 11.26 2.25 0.99
CA PHE A 103 12.00 1.00 1.12
C PHE A 103 12.08 0.27 -0.22
N TYR A 104 10.94 -0.05 -0.84
CA TYR A 104 10.92 -0.81 -2.09
C TYR A 104 11.54 -0.07 -3.26
N SER A 105 11.30 1.22 -3.42
CA SER A 105 11.90 1.98 -4.51
C SER A 105 13.43 2.02 -4.45
N LEU A 106 14.02 1.85 -3.27
CA LEU A 106 15.47 1.80 -3.10
C LEU A 106 16.07 0.42 -3.32
N CYS A 107 15.35 -0.68 -3.03
CA CYS A 107 15.94 -2.02 -3.04
C CYS A 107 15.26 -3.04 -3.96
N GLU A 108 14.03 -2.81 -4.45
CA GLU A 108 13.29 -3.82 -5.21
C GLU A 108 14.00 -4.26 -6.49
N TRP A 109 14.61 -3.33 -7.22
CA TRP A 109 15.43 -3.66 -8.38
C TRP A 109 16.58 -4.64 -8.04
N ALA A 110 17.19 -4.49 -6.86
CA ALA A 110 18.29 -5.35 -6.41
C ALA A 110 17.80 -6.74 -5.99
N LEU A 111 16.56 -6.85 -5.49
CA LEU A 111 15.91 -8.13 -5.25
C LEU A 111 15.72 -8.89 -6.56
N TYR A 112 15.21 -8.21 -7.58
CA TYR A 112 15.02 -8.81 -8.91
C TYR A 112 16.34 -9.12 -9.60
N ALA A 113 17.38 -8.33 -9.39
CA ALA A 113 18.71 -8.60 -9.94
C ALA A 113 19.29 -9.94 -9.49
N ASN A 114 18.79 -10.54 -8.41
CA ASN A 114 19.18 -11.86 -7.93
C ASN A 114 18.29 -12.99 -8.47
N GLU A 115 17.23 -12.67 -9.20
CA GLU A 115 16.29 -13.68 -9.69
C GLU A 115 16.75 -14.26 -11.04
N PRO A 116 16.89 -15.60 -11.17
CA PRO A 116 17.30 -16.23 -12.43
C PRO A 116 16.43 -15.84 -13.62
N TYR A 117 15.15 -15.63 -13.39
CA TYR A 117 14.20 -15.22 -14.42
C TYR A 117 14.57 -13.88 -15.08
N ILE A 118 15.17 -12.96 -14.35
CA ILE A 118 15.60 -11.64 -14.88
C ILE A 118 16.74 -11.82 -15.90
N GLU A 119 17.66 -12.73 -15.64
CA GLU A 119 18.72 -13.07 -16.60
C GLU A 119 18.16 -13.76 -17.84
N GLU A 120 17.23 -14.71 -17.67
CA GLU A 120 16.55 -15.38 -18.79
C GLU A 120 15.80 -14.40 -19.71
N LEU A 121 15.26 -13.32 -19.16
CA LEU A 121 14.57 -12.27 -19.92
C LEU A 121 15.52 -11.34 -20.69
N GLY A 122 16.80 -11.34 -20.42
CA GLY A 122 17.79 -10.48 -21.08
C GLY A 122 18.51 -9.48 -20.18
N GLY A 123 18.54 -9.76 -18.87
CA GLY A 123 19.47 -9.17 -17.92
C GLY A 123 18.93 -8.03 -17.06
N ILE A 124 19.73 -7.73 -16.04
CA ILE A 124 19.44 -6.83 -14.93
C ILE A 124 19.11 -5.41 -15.40
N GLN A 125 19.95 -4.83 -16.30
CA GLN A 125 19.80 -3.45 -16.75
C GLN A 125 18.39 -3.14 -17.29
N LYS A 126 17.81 -4.09 -18.02
CA LYS A 126 16.50 -3.92 -18.67
C LYS A 126 15.35 -4.27 -17.76
N TRP A 127 15.44 -5.42 -17.09
CA TRP A 127 14.27 -6.01 -16.44
C TRP A 127 14.16 -5.70 -14.95
N ALA A 128 15.29 -5.55 -14.24
CA ALA A 128 15.25 -5.14 -12.84
C ALA A 128 14.72 -3.70 -12.65
N SER A 129 14.85 -2.82 -13.66
CA SER A 129 14.22 -1.50 -13.68
C SER A 129 12.76 -1.52 -14.12
N THR A 130 12.34 -2.55 -14.91
CA THR A 130 10.98 -2.63 -15.47
C THR A 130 9.98 -3.24 -14.49
N TYR A 131 10.34 -4.34 -13.81
CA TYR A 131 9.43 -5.03 -12.91
C TYR A 131 8.90 -4.20 -11.74
N PRO A 132 9.68 -3.29 -11.11
CA PRO A 132 9.14 -2.37 -10.13
C PRO A 132 8.00 -1.51 -10.68
N LEU A 133 8.13 -0.99 -11.91
CA LEU A 133 7.06 -0.21 -12.55
C LEU A 133 5.82 -1.06 -12.87
N PHE A 134 5.98 -2.36 -13.12
CA PHE A 134 4.87 -3.28 -13.29
C PHE A 134 4.15 -3.56 -11.98
N HIS A 135 4.87 -3.88 -10.91
CA HIS A 135 4.31 -4.24 -9.62
C HIS A 135 3.70 -3.05 -8.85
N TRP A 136 4.15 -1.83 -9.15
CA TRP A 136 3.59 -0.56 -8.63
C TRP A 136 2.85 0.23 -9.71
N GLY A 137 2.42 -0.49 -10.76
CA GLY A 137 1.89 0.04 -12.00
C GLY A 137 0.37 -0.05 -12.14
N PRO A 138 -0.13 -0.11 -13.40
CA PRO A 138 -1.56 0.04 -13.70
C PRO A 138 -2.46 -1.02 -13.03
N ILE A 139 -2.04 -2.29 -12.92
CA ILE A 139 -2.89 -3.34 -12.35
C ILE A 139 -3.21 -3.04 -10.89
N VAL A 140 -2.22 -2.73 -10.07
CA VAL A 140 -2.41 -2.47 -8.64
C VAL A 140 -3.17 -1.17 -8.40
N TRP A 141 -2.92 -0.14 -9.21
CA TRP A 141 -3.71 1.09 -9.16
C TRP A 141 -5.17 0.87 -9.53
N SER A 142 -5.48 -0.09 -10.41
CA SER A 142 -6.86 -0.44 -10.75
C SER A 142 -7.66 -0.88 -9.51
N LEU A 143 -7.03 -1.63 -8.60
CA LEU A 143 -7.65 -2.08 -7.36
C LEU A 143 -8.15 -0.88 -6.54
N TYR A 144 -7.33 0.17 -6.41
CA TYR A 144 -7.68 1.36 -5.65
C TYR A 144 -8.76 2.20 -6.32
N ILE A 145 -8.60 2.50 -7.60
CA ILE A 145 -9.47 3.46 -8.27
C ILE A 145 -10.84 2.88 -8.65
N VAL A 146 -10.95 1.57 -8.91
CA VAL A 146 -12.25 0.90 -9.11
C VAL A 146 -13.05 0.91 -7.79
N LEU A 147 -12.41 0.58 -6.68
CA LEU A 147 -13.04 0.65 -5.38
C LEU A 147 -13.38 2.10 -4.99
N ALA A 148 -12.52 3.07 -5.30
CA ALA A 148 -12.80 4.49 -5.06
C ALA A 148 -14.04 4.95 -5.81
N VAL A 149 -14.26 4.48 -7.03
CA VAL A 149 -15.49 4.73 -7.79
C VAL A 149 -16.70 4.10 -7.10
N ALA A 150 -16.61 2.84 -6.66
CA ALA A 150 -17.70 2.16 -5.96
C ALA A 150 -18.07 2.87 -4.65
N PHE A 151 -17.07 3.30 -3.88
CA PHE A 151 -17.28 4.05 -2.64
C PHE A 151 -17.80 5.46 -2.90
N GLY A 152 -17.24 6.18 -3.89
CA GLY A 152 -17.72 7.49 -4.30
C GLY A 152 -19.18 7.45 -4.77
N PHE A 153 -19.56 6.44 -5.52
CA PHE A 153 -20.94 6.21 -5.96
C PHE A 153 -21.87 5.94 -4.76
N MET A 154 -21.45 5.05 -3.86
CA MET A 154 -22.17 4.76 -2.63
C MET A 154 -22.41 6.02 -1.79
N LEU A 155 -21.37 6.83 -1.59
CA LEU A 155 -21.41 8.02 -0.73
C LEU A 155 -22.20 9.17 -1.37
N HIS A 156 -21.85 9.52 -2.62
CA HIS A 156 -22.29 10.78 -3.24
C HIS A 156 -23.52 10.64 -4.11
N VAL A 157 -23.76 9.46 -4.69
CA VAL A 157 -24.95 9.21 -5.54
C VAL A 157 -26.06 8.56 -4.73
N ARG A 158 -25.73 7.52 -3.93
CA ARG A 158 -26.73 6.81 -3.14
C ARG A 158 -26.92 7.37 -1.72
N GLY A 159 -26.06 8.29 -1.28
CA GLY A 159 -26.20 8.92 0.04
C GLY A 159 -26.01 7.96 1.22
N ARG A 160 -25.38 6.79 1.00
CA ARG A 160 -25.10 5.81 2.06
C ARG A 160 -23.81 6.19 2.77
N ASN A 161 -23.92 6.73 3.97
CA ASN A 161 -22.81 7.39 4.68
C ASN A 161 -22.02 6.44 5.60
N ARG A 162 -22.29 5.13 5.62
CA ARG A 162 -21.55 4.17 6.43
C ARG A 162 -20.29 3.74 5.70
N GLN A 163 -19.15 4.25 6.13
CA GLN A 163 -17.84 3.99 5.50
C GLN A 163 -17.27 2.64 5.92
N LYS A 164 -17.90 1.56 5.50
CA LYS A 164 -17.49 0.17 5.74
C LYS A 164 -17.58 -0.64 4.45
N PHE A 165 -16.72 -1.63 4.30
CA PHE A 165 -16.74 -2.54 3.15
C PHE A 165 -18.08 -3.26 3.04
N SER A 166 -18.64 -3.70 4.16
CA SER A 166 -19.96 -4.33 4.20
C SER A 166 -21.03 -3.46 3.57
N GLU A 167 -21.02 -2.14 3.80
CA GLU A 167 -22.03 -1.23 3.27
C GLU A 167 -21.97 -1.12 1.74
N THR A 168 -20.78 -1.19 1.13
CA THR A 168 -20.65 -1.21 -0.33
C THR A 168 -21.21 -2.48 -0.95
N CYS A 169 -21.28 -3.58 -0.20
CA CYS A 169 -21.90 -4.83 -0.63
C CYS A 169 -23.44 -4.85 -0.46
N ARG A 170 -24.07 -3.79 0.06
CA ARG A 170 -25.51 -3.74 0.33
C ARG A 170 -26.38 -4.00 -0.90
N PRO A 171 -26.09 -3.51 -2.11
CA PRO A 171 -26.89 -3.83 -3.30
C PRO A 171 -27.05 -5.33 -3.58
N LEU A 172 -25.99 -6.09 -3.31
CA LEU A 172 -25.95 -7.55 -3.50
C LEU A 172 -26.50 -8.30 -2.27
N LEU A 173 -26.07 -7.92 -1.07
CA LEU A 173 -26.37 -8.66 0.16
C LEU A 173 -27.64 -8.17 0.87
N ARG A 174 -28.18 -7.01 0.49
CA ARG A 174 -29.38 -6.39 1.08
C ARG A 174 -29.27 -6.30 2.61
N ASP A 175 -30.29 -6.72 3.34
CA ASP A 175 -30.34 -6.66 4.81
C ASP A 175 -29.34 -7.61 5.50
N LYS A 176 -28.79 -8.59 4.78
CA LYS A 176 -27.74 -9.48 5.30
C LYS A 176 -26.46 -8.73 5.68
N VAL A 177 -26.25 -7.51 5.15
CA VAL A 177 -25.14 -6.63 5.54
C VAL A 177 -25.22 -6.22 7.02
N ASP A 178 -26.42 -6.11 7.58
CA ASP A 178 -26.58 -5.75 8.99
C ASP A 178 -26.48 -6.97 9.93
N GLY A 179 -26.38 -8.17 9.36
CA GLY A 179 -26.22 -9.46 10.05
C GLY A 179 -24.77 -9.96 10.09
N ILE A 180 -24.65 -11.30 10.14
CA ILE A 180 -23.35 -11.99 10.28
C ILE A 180 -22.43 -11.74 9.07
N TRP A 181 -22.96 -11.67 7.85
CA TRP A 181 -22.18 -11.47 6.64
C TRP A 181 -21.46 -10.11 6.62
N GLY A 182 -22.17 -9.04 7.03
CA GLY A 182 -21.53 -7.73 7.16
C GLY A 182 -20.45 -7.71 8.23
N LYS A 183 -20.66 -8.39 9.36
CA LYS A 183 -19.65 -8.52 10.41
C LYS A 183 -18.40 -9.28 9.95
N ILE A 184 -18.57 -10.35 9.17
CA ILE A 184 -17.45 -11.10 8.60
C ILE A 184 -16.66 -10.23 7.62
N ILE A 185 -17.33 -9.53 6.69
CA ILE A 185 -16.69 -8.61 5.74
C ILE A 185 -15.88 -7.53 6.46
N ASP A 186 -16.49 -6.89 7.46
CA ASP A 186 -15.83 -5.83 8.22
C ASP A 186 -14.66 -6.37 9.05
N LEU A 187 -14.77 -7.57 9.63
CA LEU A 187 -13.71 -8.21 10.37
C LEU A 187 -12.50 -8.55 9.48
N VAL A 188 -12.74 -9.11 8.29
CA VAL A 188 -11.70 -9.41 7.30
C VAL A 188 -11.02 -8.12 6.86
N ALA A 189 -11.76 -7.03 6.64
CA ALA A 189 -11.20 -5.73 6.29
C ALA A 189 -10.27 -5.19 7.39
N VAL A 190 -10.65 -5.30 8.65
CA VAL A 190 -9.82 -4.88 9.79
C VAL A 190 -8.55 -5.72 9.89
N PHE A 191 -8.65 -7.05 9.73
CA PHE A 191 -7.45 -7.91 9.74
C PHE A 191 -6.51 -7.62 8.57
N ALA A 192 -7.05 -7.29 7.39
CA ALA A 192 -6.22 -6.90 6.25
C ALA A 192 -5.43 -5.61 6.52
N LEU A 193 -6.06 -4.59 7.12
CA LEU A 193 -5.34 -3.37 7.54
C LEU A 193 -4.22 -3.67 8.53
N ILE A 194 -4.46 -4.53 9.50
CA ILE A 194 -3.46 -4.92 10.49
C ILE A 194 -2.30 -5.67 9.82
N ALA A 195 -2.60 -6.60 8.89
CA ALA A 195 -1.60 -7.35 8.14
C ALA A 195 -0.72 -6.44 7.28
N GLY A 196 -1.33 -5.53 6.51
CA GLY A 196 -0.60 -4.54 5.70
C GLY A 196 0.30 -3.64 6.55
N THR A 197 -0.23 -3.14 7.67
CA THR A 197 0.53 -2.32 8.62
C THR A 197 1.72 -3.08 9.20
N ALA A 198 1.51 -4.33 9.61
CA ALA A 198 2.56 -5.17 10.16
C ALA A 198 3.69 -5.40 9.15
N THR A 199 3.36 -5.75 7.91
CA THR A 199 4.34 -5.93 6.84
C THR A 199 5.13 -4.66 6.58
N THR A 200 4.46 -3.53 6.36
CA THR A 200 5.10 -2.24 6.07
C THR A 200 6.07 -1.82 7.19
N PHE A 201 5.62 -1.88 8.44
CA PHE A 201 6.45 -1.39 9.55
C PHE A 201 7.61 -2.32 9.87
N SER A 202 7.43 -3.62 9.74
CA SER A 202 8.52 -4.58 9.93
C SER A 202 9.59 -4.47 8.86
N LEU A 203 9.22 -4.11 7.61
CA LEU A 203 10.18 -3.94 6.52
C LEU A 203 10.89 -2.58 6.56
N ALA A 204 10.16 -1.49 6.78
CA ALA A 204 10.72 -0.15 6.64
C ALA A 204 11.39 0.38 7.93
N THR A 205 10.98 -0.07 9.13
CA THR A 205 11.55 0.43 10.40
C THR A 205 13.04 0.08 10.57
N PRO A 206 13.55 -1.11 10.18
CA PRO A 206 14.97 -1.39 10.23
C PRO A 206 15.83 -0.44 9.40
N LEU A 207 15.34 0.01 8.24
CA LEU A 207 16.02 1.02 7.41
C LEU A 207 16.10 2.35 8.14
N LEU A 208 14.98 2.82 8.71
CA LEU A 208 14.97 4.06 9.49
C LEU A 208 15.91 3.98 10.69
N SER A 209 15.92 2.83 11.39
CA SER A 209 16.83 2.58 12.49
C SER A 209 18.30 2.65 12.04
N SER A 210 18.63 2.02 10.92
CA SER A 210 19.99 2.05 10.35
C SER A 210 20.43 3.47 9.98
N ALA A 211 19.54 4.26 9.38
CA ALA A 211 19.83 5.65 9.03
C ALA A 211 20.08 6.52 10.25
N ILE A 212 19.23 6.42 11.28
CA ILE A 212 19.39 7.15 12.55
C ILE A 212 20.68 6.72 13.27
N CYS A 213 20.93 5.42 13.40
CA CYS A 213 22.15 4.91 14.06
C CYS A 213 23.42 5.41 13.35
N TYR A 214 23.43 5.46 12.01
CA TYR A 214 24.57 5.98 11.27
C TYR A 214 24.81 7.49 11.51
N VAL A 215 23.74 8.29 11.54
CA VAL A 215 23.85 9.74 11.77
C VAL A 215 24.39 10.04 13.17
N PHE A 216 23.94 9.32 14.18
CA PHE A 216 24.31 9.52 15.59
C PHE A 216 25.51 8.67 16.05
N HIS A 217 26.08 7.82 15.19
CA HIS A 217 27.15 6.88 15.50
C HIS A 217 26.76 5.87 16.60
N TRP A 218 25.52 5.40 16.59
CA TRP A 218 25.05 4.34 17.48
C TRP A 218 25.21 2.98 16.81
N GLU A 219 25.42 1.94 17.63
CA GLU A 219 25.36 0.56 17.17
C GLU A 219 23.91 0.13 16.91
N ARG A 220 23.67 -0.50 15.76
CA ARG A 220 22.35 -0.99 15.40
C ARG A 220 21.96 -2.20 16.25
N SER A 221 20.74 -2.19 16.80
CA SER A 221 20.16 -3.32 17.53
C SER A 221 18.64 -3.39 17.36
N THR A 222 18.06 -4.57 17.57
CA THR A 222 16.61 -4.76 17.55
C THR A 222 15.92 -3.87 18.59
N ASN A 223 16.51 -3.71 19.77
CA ASN A 223 15.97 -2.84 20.81
C ASN A 223 15.86 -1.37 20.35
N ILE A 224 16.88 -0.84 19.67
CA ILE A 224 16.85 0.52 19.12
C ILE A 224 15.74 0.61 18.06
N THR A 225 15.59 -0.39 17.21
CA THR A 225 14.53 -0.42 16.19
C THR A 225 13.14 -0.41 16.84
N VAL A 226 12.92 -1.17 17.90
CA VAL A 226 11.67 -1.15 18.69
C VAL A 226 11.44 0.22 19.33
N ILE A 227 12.46 0.82 19.93
CA ILE A 227 12.37 2.16 20.53
C ILE A 227 11.97 3.19 19.47
N ILE A 228 12.56 3.15 18.29
CA ILE A 228 12.22 4.05 17.17
C ILE A 228 10.74 3.87 16.76
N LEU A 229 10.27 2.62 16.65
CA LEU A 229 8.87 2.35 16.32
C LEU A 229 7.92 2.90 17.41
N LEU A 230 8.27 2.75 18.68
CA LEU A 230 7.49 3.32 19.80
C LEU A 230 7.50 4.85 19.78
N VAL A 231 8.62 5.48 19.44
CA VAL A 231 8.73 6.95 19.29
C VAL A 231 7.85 7.43 18.14
N ILE A 232 7.86 6.74 17.00
CA ILE A 232 6.98 7.05 15.86
C ILE A 232 5.51 6.98 16.28
N ALA A 233 5.12 5.92 16.99
CA ALA A 233 3.76 5.77 17.49
C ALA A 233 3.38 6.87 18.50
N ALA A 234 4.31 7.29 19.34
CA ALA A 234 4.11 8.42 20.26
C ALA A 234 3.93 9.75 19.51
N ILE A 235 4.79 10.04 18.51
CA ILE A 235 4.69 11.22 17.65
C ILE A 235 3.31 11.25 16.97
N TYR A 236 2.91 10.13 16.36
CA TYR A 236 1.62 10.02 15.72
C TYR A 236 0.47 10.24 16.73
N THR A 237 0.49 9.57 17.88
CA THR A 237 -0.55 9.72 18.91
C THR A 237 -0.69 11.17 19.35
N MET A 238 0.43 11.89 19.53
CA MET A 238 0.42 13.32 19.82
C MET A 238 -0.26 14.11 18.69
N THR A 239 0.01 13.82 17.41
CA THR A 239 -0.64 14.54 16.30
C THR A 239 -2.15 14.37 16.28
N VAL A 240 -2.66 13.19 16.63
CA VAL A 240 -4.11 12.94 16.78
C VAL A 240 -4.73 13.85 17.86
N TRP A 241 -4.02 14.09 18.97
CA TRP A 241 -4.52 14.95 20.05
C TRP A 241 -4.50 16.44 19.69
N PHE A 242 -3.57 16.89 18.83
CA PHE A 242 -3.52 18.27 18.34
C PHE A 242 -4.57 18.59 17.27
N GLY A 243 -5.24 17.57 16.70
CA GLY A 243 -6.36 17.73 15.78
C GLY A 243 -5.96 18.03 14.33
N MET A 244 -6.99 18.19 13.46
CA MET A 244 -6.88 18.30 11.99
C MET A 244 -5.87 19.34 11.47
N LYS A 245 -5.64 20.46 12.17
CA LYS A 245 -4.67 21.48 11.72
C LYS A 245 -3.23 20.97 11.75
N GLY A 246 -2.89 20.09 12.71
CA GLY A 246 -1.57 19.47 12.81
C GLY A 246 -1.32 18.47 11.68
N ILE A 247 -2.31 17.62 11.42
CA ILE A 247 -2.24 16.55 10.40
C ILE A 247 -2.13 17.12 8.99
N SER A 248 -2.93 18.16 8.64
CA SER A 248 -2.85 18.81 7.33
C SER A 248 -1.48 19.45 7.06
N LYS A 249 -0.85 20.04 8.08
CA LYS A 249 0.51 20.57 7.96
C LYS A 249 1.54 19.47 7.77
N LEU A 250 1.41 18.37 8.52
CA LEU A 250 2.29 17.21 8.40
C LEU A 250 2.21 16.58 7.01
N ALA A 251 1.00 16.39 6.47
CA ALA A 251 0.81 15.85 5.13
C ALA A 251 1.42 16.75 4.03
N ALA A 252 1.30 18.06 4.17
CA ALA A 252 1.96 19.00 3.26
C ALA A 252 3.50 18.88 3.35
N SER A 253 4.03 18.81 4.58
CA SER A 253 5.48 18.62 4.80
C SER A 253 5.99 17.30 4.23
N CYS A 254 5.20 16.24 4.29
CA CYS A 254 5.47 14.93 3.68
C CYS A 254 5.79 15.05 2.19
N SER A 255 4.93 15.75 1.44
CA SER A 255 5.10 15.92 0.00
C SER A 255 6.35 16.71 -0.35
N TYR A 256 6.61 17.79 0.40
CA TYR A 256 7.83 18.59 0.21
C TYR A 256 9.11 17.80 0.51
N LEU A 257 9.13 17.06 1.62
CA LEU A 257 10.27 16.21 1.98
C LEU A 257 10.52 15.14 0.91
N PHE A 258 9.47 14.49 0.43
CA PHE A 258 9.58 13.47 -0.60
C PHE A 258 10.10 14.04 -1.93
N ILE A 259 9.51 15.13 -2.42
CA ILE A 259 9.97 15.79 -3.64
C ILE A 259 11.42 16.26 -3.48
N THR A 260 11.78 16.82 -2.32
CA THR A 260 13.15 17.25 -2.03
C THR A 260 14.13 16.06 -2.07
N LEU A 261 13.73 14.90 -1.51
CA LEU A 261 14.53 13.68 -1.56
C LEU A 261 14.73 13.20 -3.00
N LEU A 262 13.66 13.16 -3.82
CA LEU A 262 13.75 12.78 -5.22
C LEU A 262 14.66 13.73 -6.01
N VAL A 263 14.51 15.04 -5.85
CA VAL A 263 15.34 16.04 -6.51
C VAL A 263 16.80 15.94 -6.06
N TYR A 264 17.01 15.70 -4.76
CA TYR A 264 18.36 15.53 -4.20
C TYR A 264 19.06 14.32 -4.82
N VAL A 265 18.39 13.17 -4.93
CA VAL A 265 18.97 11.98 -5.55
C VAL A 265 19.15 12.18 -7.06
N LEU A 266 18.17 12.74 -7.77
CA LEU A 266 18.21 12.91 -9.22
C LEU A 266 19.32 13.84 -9.66
N ILE A 267 19.47 14.98 -8.99
CA ILE A 267 20.44 16.02 -9.36
C ILE A 267 21.76 15.82 -8.58
N GLY A 268 21.68 15.67 -7.28
CA GLY A 268 22.83 15.55 -6.39
C GLY A 268 23.62 14.25 -6.58
N GLY A 269 22.94 13.16 -6.97
CA GLY A 269 23.57 11.87 -7.22
C GLY A 269 24.48 11.81 -8.46
N GLY A 270 24.41 12.82 -9.36
CA GLY A 270 25.26 12.90 -10.55
C GLY A 270 24.86 11.96 -11.70
N GLU A 271 23.82 11.15 -11.55
CA GLU A 271 23.38 10.13 -12.50
C GLU A 271 22.07 10.47 -13.24
N CYS A 272 21.74 11.77 -13.36
CA CYS A 272 20.47 12.23 -13.90
C CYS A 272 20.14 11.64 -15.27
N THR A 273 21.09 11.65 -16.20
CA THR A 273 20.91 11.10 -17.56
C THR A 273 20.61 9.60 -17.51
N TYR A 274 21.43 8.84 -16.79
CA TYR A 274 21.22 7.39 -16.65
C TYR A 274 19.86 7.06 -16.04
N ILE A 275 19.47 7.77 -14.97
CA ILE A 275 18.18 7.58 -14.28
C ILE A 275 17.01 7.80 -15.24
N LEU A 276 17.03 8.89 -16.00
CA LEU A 276 15.93 9.24 -16.90
C LEU A 276 15.88 8.34 -18.14
N GLU A 277 17.00 8.02 -18.76
CA GLU A 277 17.07 7.12 -19.92
C GLU A 277 16.64 5.69 -19.54
N THR A 278 17.13 5.17 -18.41
CA THR A 278 16.71 3.85 -17.89
C THR A 278 15.21 3.84 -17.56
N GLY A 279 14.70 4.88 -16.90
CA GLY A 279 13.29 5.01 -16.58
C GLY A 279 12.40 5.08 -17.82
N PHE A 280 12.79 5.87 -18.83
CA PHE A 280 12.07 5.96 -20.09
C PHE A 280 12.05 4.61 -20.84
N SER A 281 13.18 3.93 -20.88
CA SER A 281 13.31 2.59 -21.47
C SER A 281 12.46 1.55 -20.70
N ALA A 282 12.43 1.61 -19.37
CA ALA A 282 11.62 0.73 -18.52
C ALA A 282 10.12 0.93 -18.77
N ILE A 283 9.65 2.17 -18.94
CA ILE A 283 8.24 2.44 -19.32
C ILE A 283 7.93 1.82 -20.68
N GLY A 284 8.78 1.99 -21.68
CA GLY A 284 8.60 1.39 -23.00
C GLY A 284 8.55 -0.13 -22.93
N ASN A 285 9.45 -0.75 -22.19
CA ASN A 285 9.51 -2.19 -21.98
C ASN A 285 8.26 -2.72 -21.23
N LEU A 286 7.79 -1.99 -20.22
CA LEU A 286 6.55 -2.29 -19.51
C LEU A 286 5.35 -2.30 -20.46
N VAL A 287 5.18 -1.26 -21.27
CA VAL A 287 4.05 -1.15 -22.22
C VAL A 287 4.08 -2.29 -23.24
N GLN A 288 5.25 -2.57 -23.79
CA GLN A 288 5.43 -3.63 -24.79
C GLN A 288 5.11 -5.03 -24.25
N ASN A 289 5.46 -5.33 -23.01
CA ASN A 289 5.38 -6.67 -22.43
C ASN A 289 4.24 -6.81 -21.39
N PHE A 290 3.41 -5.80 -21.22
CA PHE A 290 2.42 -5.69 -20.12
C PHE A 290 1.54 -6.93 -19.95
N ILE A 291 0.95 -7.43 -21.03
CA ILE A 291 0.07 -8.62 -20.99
C ILE A 291 0.87 -9.87 -20.66
N GLY A 292 2.05 -10.03 -21.26
CA GLY A 292 2.95 -11.16 -20.96
C GLY A 292 3.32 -11.21 -19.48
N MET A 293 3.75 -10.06 -18.91
CA MET A 293 4.08 -9.94 -17.48
C MET A 293 2.87 -10.23 -16.58
N ALA A 294 1.66 -9.80 -16.99
CA ALA A 294 0.43 -9.97 -16.21
C ALA A 294 -0.13 -11.40 -16.24
N THR A 295 0.20 -12.19 -17.25
CA THR A 295 -0.37 -13.53 -17.45
C THR A 295 0.65 -14.66 -17.25
N TRP A 296 1.93 -14.34 -17.16
CA TRP A 296 2.98 -15.33 -16.90
C TRP A 296 2.89 -15.85 -15.45
N MET A 297 2.73 -17.17 -15.30
CA MET A 297 2.56 -17.83 -14.00
C MET A 297 3.59 -18.92 -13.73
N ASP A 298 4.62 -19.06 -14.58
CA ASP A 298 5.65 -20.10 -14.45
C ASP A 298 5.04 -21.49 -14.10
N PRO A 299 4.31 -22.13 -15.03
CA PRO A 299 3.55 -23.34 -14.72
C PRO A 299 4.44 -24.53 -14.32
N LEU A 300 5.70 -24.52 -14.73
CA LEU A 300 6.70 -25.55 -14.35
C LEU A 300 7.42 -25.21 -13.04
N ARG A 301 7.20 -24.02 -12.48
CA ARG A 301 7.88 -23.53 -11.26
C ARG A 301 9.41 -23.56 -11.38
N THR A 302 9.94 -23.23 -12.56
CA THR A 302 11.37 -23.17 -12.80
C THR A 302 12.07 -22.09 -11.98
N THR A 303 11.42 -20.94 -11.83
CA THR A 303 11.92 -19.81 -11.02
C THR A 303 10.99 -19.42 -9.89
N SER A 304 9.71 -19.76 -10.01
CA SER A 304 8.63 -19.30 -9.10
C SER A 304 8.54 -17.77 -8.95
N PHE A 305 9.11 -17.02 -9.89
CA PHE A 305 9.14 -15.56 -9.83
C PHE A 305 7.73 -14.92 -9.70
N PRO A 306 6.70 -15.31 -10.49
CA PRO A 306 5.37 -14.75 -10.34
C PRO A 306 4.75 -15.01 -8.96
N GLN A 307 4.97 -16.20 -8.38
CA GLN A 307 4.44 -16.55 -7.06
C GLN A 307 5.12 -15.77 -5.94
N ASN A 308 6.43 -15.58 -6.06
CA ASN A 308 7.22 -14.87 -5.06
C ASN A 308 7.00 -13.35 -5.11
N TRP A 309 6.79 -12.78 -6.31
CA TRP A 309 6.77 -11.34 -6.51
C TRP A 309 5.42 -10.81 -7.01
N THR A 310 4.93 -11.24 -8.17
CA THR A 310 3.72 -10.68 -8.76
C THR A 310 2.48 -10.94 -7.88
N VAL A 311 2.32 -12.18 -7.42
CA VAL A 311 1.23 -12.57 -6.49
C VAL A 311 1.35 -11.81 -5.18
N TYR A 312 2.57 -11.67 -4.65
CA TYR A 312 2.81 -10.92 -3.43
C TYR A 312 2.39 -9.45 -3.58
N TYR A 313 2.87 -8.75 -4.61
CA TYR A 313 2.54 -7.33 -4.77
C TYR A 313 1.05 -7.10 -4.98
N TRP A 314 0.38 -7.95 -5.74
CA TRP A 314 -1.07 -7.80 -5.90
C TRP A 314 -1.82 -8.09 -4.60
N ALA A 315 -1.40 -9.08 -3.84
CA ALA A 315 -1.92 -9.32 -2.51
C ALA A 315 -1.64 -8.15 -1.56
N TYR A 316 -0.42 -7.62 -1.57
CA TYR A 316 -0.01 -6.48 -0.76
C TYR A 316 -0.88 -5.24 -1.02
N TRP A 317 -1.15 -4.91 -2.28
CA TRP A 317 -2.05 -3.83 -2.62
C TRP A 317 -3.50 -4.10 -2.22
N MET A 318 -3.95 -5.35 -2.30
CA MET A 318 -5.31 -5.72 -1.87
C MET A 318 -5.55 -5.45 -0.38
N VAL A 319 -4.60 -5.72 0.51
CA VAL A 319 -4.79 -5.45 1.94
C VAL A 319 -4.90 -3.97 2.25
N TRP A 320 -4.27 -3.11 1.46
CA TRP A 320 -4.36 -1.66 1.56
C TRP A 320 -5.63 -1.05 0.93
N CYS A 321 -6.37 -1.83 0.14
CA CYS A 321 -7.63 -1.40 -0.47
C CYS A 321 -8.71 -1.02 0.55
N VAL A 322 -8.54 -1.39 1.81
CA VAL A 322 -9.51 -1.07 2.87
C VAL A 322 -9.47 0.41 3.27
N ALA A 323 -8.33 1.09 3.11
CA ALA A 323 -8.17 2.48 3.54
C ALA A 323 -8.24 3.48 2.39
N THR A 324 -7.29 3.43 1.47
CA THR A 324 -7.06 4.45 0.44
C THR A 324 -8.24 4.68 -0.50
N PRO A 325 -8.96 3.65 -1.00
CA PRO A 325 -10.09 3.86 -1.89
C PRO A 325 -11.24 4.67 -1.30
N PHE A 326 -11.54 4.54 0.00
CA PHE A 326 -12.54 5.38 0.65
C PHE A 326 -12.17 6.85 0.62
N PHE A 327 -10.90 7.15 0.89
CA PHE A 327 -10.40 8.51 0.83
C PHE A 327 -10.54 9.08 -0.59
N ILE A 328 -10.07 8.35 -1.62
CA ILE A 328 -10.15 8.79 -3.02
C ILE A 328 -11.61 8.97 -3.44
N GLY A 329 -12.49 8.04 -3.10
CA GLY A 329 -13.92 8.14 -3.39
C GLY A 329 -14.57 9.37 -2.74
N ASN A 330 -14.23 9.66 -1.49
CA ASN A 330 -14.77 10.78 -0.74
C ASN A 330 -14.36 12.14 -1.35
N ILE A 331 -13.11 12.31 -1.74
CA ILE A 331 -12.61 13.56 -2.33
C ILE A 331 -13.00 13.75 -3.80
N SER A 332 -13.62 12.74 -4.43
CA SER A 332 -13.98 12.75 -5.86
C SER A 332 -15.38 13.28 -6.14
N LYS A 333 -16.08 13.84 -5.13
CA LYS A 333 -17.40 14.46 -5.31
C LYS A 333 -17.38 15.52 -6.42
N GLY A 334 -18.39 15.47 -7.31
CA GLY A 334 -18.52 16.39 -8.44
C GLY A 334 -17.63 16.07 -9.65
N ARG A 335 -16.99 14.89 -9.67
CA ARG A 335 -16.23 14.37 -10.82
C ARG A 335 -17.01 13.25 -11.50
N THR A 336 -16.79 13.06 -12.79
CA THR A 336 -17.30 11.86 -13.46
C THR A 336 -16.51 10.63 -13.07
N ILE A 337 -17.11 9.45 -13.22
CA ILE A 337 -16.41 8.18 -13.01
C ILE A 337 -15.18 8.08 -13.90
N LYS A 338 -15.29 8.49 -15.19
CA LYS A 338 -14.15 8.53 -16.11
C LYS A 338 -13.02 9.43 -15.62
N GLU A 339 -13.34 10.65 -15.18
CA GLU A 339 -12.34 11.57 -14.62
C GLU A 339 -11.66 10.97 -13.39
N THR A 340 -12.43 10.29 -12.53
CA THR A 340 -11.90 9.67 -11.32
C THR A 340 -10.96 8.50 -11.65
N LEU A 341 -11.33 7.65 -12.61
CA LEU A 341 -10.50 6.52 -13.04
C LEU A 341 -9.22 7.02 -13.72
N LEU A 342 -9.33 7.79 -14.78
CA LEU A 342 -8.16 8.23 -15.56
C LEU A 342 -7.24 9.16 -14.78
N GLY A 343 -7.83 10.09 -14.02
CA GLY A 343 -7.06 10.98 -13.16
C GLY A 343 -6.40 10.23 -11.98
N GLY A 344 -7.08 9.22 -11.42
CA GLY A 344 -6.52 8.34 -10.39
C GLY A 344 -5.30 7.60 -10.91
N TYR A 345 -5.36 7.03 -12.11
CA TYR A 345 -4.19 6.45 -12.77
C TYR A 345 -3.06 7.47 -12.98
N ALA A 346 -3.38 8.61 -13.59
CA ALA A 346 -2.36 9.60 -13.93
C ALA A 346 -1.58 10.08 -12.70
N TRP A 347 -2.27 10.47 -11.63
CA TRP A 347 -1.64 10.97 -10.42
C TRP A 347 -1.00 9.88 -9.56
N GLY A 348 -1.62 8.70 -9.53
CA GLY A 348 -1.08 7.56 -8.80
C GLY A 348 0.20 7.03 -9.42
N LEU A 349 0.19 6.79 -10.73
CA LEU A 349 1.39 6.34 -11.45
C LEU A 349 2.49 7.39 -11.44
N LEU A 350 2.15 8.68 -11.48
CA LEU A 350 3.16 9.73 -11.33
C LEU A 350 3.92 9.58 -10.00
N GLY A 351 3.22 9.28 -8.91
CA GLY A 351 3.83 9.07 -7.60
C GLY A 351 4.73 7.85 -7.55
N THR A 352 4.20 6.69 -7.91
CA THR A 352 4.96 5.44 -7.86
C THR A 352 6.10 5.44 -8.86
N PHE A 353 5.87 5.81 -10.12
CA PHE A 353 6.91 5.79 -11.15
C PHE A 353 8.04 6.78 -10.86
N SER A 354 7.75 8.01 -10.40
CA SER A 354 8.82 8.95 -10.04
C SER A 354 9.71 8.40 -8.93
N SER A 355 9.14 7.74 -7.93
CA SER A 355 9.89 7.11 -6.85
C SER A 355 10.81 5.99 -7.35
N PHE A 356 10.24 5.02 -8.06
CA PHE A 356 11.00 3.86 -8.54
C PHE A 356 12.00 4.20 -9.63
N ILE A 357 11.67 5.13 -10.53
CA ILE A 357 12.61 5.58 -11.57
C ILE A 357 13.78 6.32 -10.94
N ILE A 358 13.54 7.25 -10.02
CA ILE A 358 14.63 8.08 -9.49
C ILE A 358 15.46 7.30 -8.48
N LEU A 359 14.82 6.76 -7.44
CA LEU A 359 15.55 6.10 -6.34
C LEU A 359 16.10 4.75 -6.77
N GLY A 360 15.32 3.93 -7.48
CA GLY A 360 15.72 2.61 -7.92
C GLY A 360 16.83 2.65 -8.97
N ASN A 361 16.68 3.49 -10.01
CA ASN A 361 17.68 3.58 -11.06
C ASN A 361 18.96 4.27 -10.58
N TYR A 362 18.91 5.11 -9.54
CA TYR A 362 20.13 5.60 -8.90
C TYR A 362 20.92 4.43 -8.28
N GLY A 363 20.26 3.57 -7.51
CA GLY A 363 20.88 2.37 -6.93
C GLY A 363 21.43 1.42 -8.01
N LEU A 364 20.63 1.21 -9.08
CA LEU A 364 21.02 0.39 -10.22
C LEU A 364 22.28 0.98 -10.93
N ALA A 365 22.37 2.32 -11.09
CA ALA A 365 23.54 2.99 -11.63
C ALA A 365 24.79 2.70 -10.78
N GLN A 366 24.67 2.74 -9.45
CA GLN A 366 25.79 2.45 -8.56
C GLN A 366 26.31 1.02 -8.74
N GLN A 367 25.44 0.06 -8.96
CA GLN A 367 25.85 -1.31 -9.26
C GLN A 367 26.40 -1.46 -10.67
N MET A 368 25.71 -0.99 -11.71
CA MET A 368 26.04 -1.26 -13.10
C MET A 368 27.25 -0.46 -13.61
N LYS A 369 27.44 0.78 -13.14
CA LYS A 369 28.53 1.66 -13.60
C LYS A 369 29.75 1.63 -12.67
N TYR A 370 29.51 1.51 -11.36
CA TYR A 370 30.56 1.66 -10.36
C TYR A 370 30.89 0.36 -9.61
N GLY A 371 30.18 -0.74 -9.92
CA GLY A 371 30.45 -2.05 -9.34
C GLY A 371 30.08 -2.19 -7.86
N LEU A 372 29.19 -1.30 -7.33
CA LEU A 372 28.72 -1.45 -5.94
C LEU A 372 27.87 -2.73 -5.84
N PRO A 373 28.25 -3.74 -5.02
CA PRO A 373 27.64 -5.07 -5.06
C PRO A 373 26.32 -5.13 -4.27
N VAL A 374 25.34 -4.25 -4.58
CA VAL A 374 24.11 -4.10 -3.81
C VAL A 374 23.27 -5.38 -3.80
N SER A 375 23.03 -5.97 -4.97
CA SER A 375 22.26 -7.19 -5.09
C SER A 375 22.95 -8.37 -4.40
N GLN A 376 24.27 -8.49 -4.56
CA GLN A 376 25.06 -9.52 -3.88
C GLN A 376 25.02 -9.39 -2.35
N MET A 377 25.10 -8.15 -1.83
CA MET A 377 24.98 -7.92 -0.38
C MET A 377 23.62 -8.40 0.15
N ILE A 378 22.55 -8.16 -0.58
CA ILE A 378 21.21 -8.66 -0.22
C ILE A 378 21.17 -10.19 -0.24
N ALA A 379 21.72 -10.81 -1.28
CA ALA A 379 21.74 -12.27 -1.41
C ALA A 379 22.54 -12.95 -0.27
N ASP A 380 23.69 -12.39 0.08
CA ASP A 380 24.59 -12.97 1.07
C ASP A 380 24.11 -12.79 2.51
N THR A 381 23.50 -11.64 2.82
CA THR A 381 23.23 -11.26 4.22
C THR A 381 21.74 -11.18 4.55
N GLY A 382 20.86 -11.02 3.56
CA GLY A 382 19.45 -10.67 3.77
C GLY A 382 19.23 -9.27 4.39
N ASP A 383 20.30 -8.47 4.57
CA ASP A 383 20.18 -7.13 5.18
C ASP A 383 19.95 -6.04 4.12
N TYR A 384 18.66 -5.88 3.77
CA TYR A 384 18.20 -4.85 2.84
C TYR A 384 18.56 -3.43 3.30
N SER A 385 18.52 -3.21 4.62
CA SER A 385 18.83 -1.89 5.18
C SER A 385 20.30 -1.53 4.98
N ALA A 386 21.21 -2.49 5.18
CA ALA A 386 22.64 -2.28 4.93
C ALA A 386 22.92 -2.00 3.45
N ALA A 387 22.26 -2.72 2.54
CA ALA A 387 22.38 -2.50 1.11
C ALA A 387 21.89 -1.09 0.70
N ILE A 388 20.74 -0.65 1.18
CA ILE A 388 20.23 0.71 0.95
C ILE A 388 21.17 1.77 1.54
N MET A 389 21.70 1.53 2.73
CA MET A 389 22.68 2.42 3.36
C MET A 389 23.95 2.57 2.52
N CYS A 390 24.42 1.49 1.86
CA CYS A 390 25.55 1.58 0.92
C CYS A 390 25.23 2.49 -0.26
N ILE A 391 24.04 2.43 -0.84
CA ILE A 391 23.61 3.35 -1.91
C ILE A 391 23.62 4.79 -1.41
N PHE A 392 23.05 5.08 -0.24
CA PHE A 392 23.01 6.45 0.31
C PHE A 392 24.40 7.03 0.64
N LYS A 393 25.37 6.17 0.98
CA LYS A 393 26.76 6.61 1.23
C LYS A 393 27.47 7.09 -0.03
N THR A 394 26.99 6.78 -1.23
CA THR A 394 27.54 7.29 -2.50
C THR A 394 27.02 8.69 -2.85
N LEU A 395 25.94 9.14 -2.22
CA LEU A 395 25.41 10.49 -2.42
C LEU A 395 26.36 11.56 -1.82
N PRO A 396 26.40 12.78 -2.40
CA PRO A 396 27.10 13.88 -1.76
C PRO A 396 26.48 14.16 -0.39
N LEU A 397 27.34 14.50 0.60
CA LEU A 397 26.90 14.71 1.99
C LEU A 397 26.02 13.59 2.54
N PRO A 398 26.51 12.33 2.67
CA PRO A 398 25.68 11.16 3.00
C PRO A 398 24.84 11.32 4.27
N LYS A 399 25.37 12.02 5.30
CA LYS A 399 24.62 12.30 6.52
C LYS A 399 23.40 13.17 6.26
N VAL A 400 23.50 14.18 5.40
CA VAL A 400 22.37 15.06 5.02
C VAL A 400 21.33 14.24 4.26
N ALA A 401 21.76 13.39 3.31
CA ALA A 401 20.87 12.50 2.57
C ALA A 401 20.10 11.55 3.51
N LEU A 402 20.78 10.97 4.50
CA LEU A 402 20.17 10.05 5.48
C LEU A 402 19.26 10.77 6.49
N VAL A 403 19.58 12.00 6.88
CA VAL A 403 18.66 12.84 7.67
C VAL A 403 17.41 13.14 6.86
N LEU A 404 17.53 13.52 5.58
CA LEU A 404 16.39 13.78 4.71
C LEU A 404 15.55 12.53 4.51
N LEU A 405 16.16 11.36 4.29
CA LEU A 405 15.48 10.07 4.22
C LEU A 405 14.71 9.80 5.53
N SER A 406 15.38 9.93 6.69
CA SER A 406 14.77 9.67 7.99
C SER A 406 13.58 10.58 8.27
N MET A 407 13.70 11.88 7.98
CA MET A 407 12.60 12.84 8.13
C MET A 407 11.43 12.49 7.20
N THR A 408 11.71 12.09 5.97
CA THR A 408 10.68 11.68 5.00
C THR A 408 9.96 10.41 5.47
N MET A 409 10.71 9.42 5.94
CA MET A 409 10.14 8.18 6.49
C MET A 409 9.27 8.44 7.72
N ILE A 410 9.73 9.25 8.68
CA ILE A 410 8.96 9.59 9.89
C ILE A 410 7.65 10.32 9.50
N ALA A 411 7.72 11.25 8.56
CA ALA A 411 6.55 11.95 8.07
C ALA A 411 5.56 10.99 7.37
N PHE A 412 6.06 10.05 6.57
CA PHE A 412 5.23 9.02 5.93
C PHE A 412 4.59 8.08 6.96
N TYR A 413 5.33 7.63 7.95
CA TYR A 413 4.77 6.84 9.05
C TYR A 413 3.62 7.57 9.73
N ALA A 414 3.82 8.83 10.10
CA ALA A 414 2.81 9.60 10.81
C ALA A 414 1.53 9.81 9.99
N THR A 415 1.64 10.07 8.68
CA THR A 415 0.48 10.22 7.80
C THR A 415 -0.22 8.89 7.54
N THR A 416 0.53 7.79 7.41
CA THR A 416 0.00 6.45 7.24
C THR A 416 -0.77 6.00 8.50
N PHE A 417 -0.19 6.18 9.68
CA PHE A 417 -0.87 5.88 10.95
C PHE A 417 -2.16 6.68 11.11
N ASP A 418 -2.14 7.96 10.72
CA ASP A 418 -3.33 8.80 10.78
C ASP A 418 -4.46 8.26 9.93
N ALA A 419 -4.17 7.93 8.67
CA ALA A 419 -5.14 7.36 7.75
C ALA A 419 -5.70 6.02 8.26
N LEU A 420 -4.81 5.12 8.69
CA LEU A 420 -5.19 3.77 9.15
C LEU A 420 -6.04 3.80 10.42
N THR A 421 -5.61 4.57 11.42
CA THR A 421 -6.36 4.65 12.68
C THR A 421 -7.69 5.38 12.50
N MET A 422 -7.78 6.32 11.56
CA MET A 422 -9.04 6.93 11.17
C MET A 422 -9.99 5.88 10.62
N VAL A 423 -9.55 5.09 9.64
CA VAL A 423 -10.37 4.06 9.01
C VAL A 423 -10.80 2.99 10.01
N ILE A 424 -9.87 2.38 10.75
CA ILE A 424 -10.20 1.30 11.69
C ILE A 424 -11.09 1.80 12.84
N SER A 425 -10.94 3.05 13.24
CA SER A 425 -11.82 3.65 14.25
C SER A 425 -13.26 3.78 13.78
N VAL A 426 -13.48 4.05 12.49
CA VAL A 426 -14.83 4.05 11.91
C VAL A 426 -15.48 2.65 12.03
N TYR A 427 -14.70 1.58 11.82
CA TYR A 427 -15.20 0.21 12.01
C TYR A 427 -15.59 -0.11 13.46
N SER A 428 -15.00 0.60 14.42
CA SER A 428 -15.30 0.43 15.86
C SER A 428 -16.66 0.94 16.29
N TYR A 429 -17.42 1.59 15.40
CA TYR A 429 -18.75 2.09 15.73
C TYR A 429 -19.84 1.32 14.97
N LYS A 430 -20.98 1.09 15.62
CA LYS A 430 -22.17 0.52 14.97
C LYS A 430 -22.65 1.43 13.83
N LYS A 431 -22.75 2.73 14.09
CA LYS A 431 -23.11 3.78 13.11
C LYS A 431 -22.34 5.05 13.43
N ILE A 432 -21.60 5.57 12.48
CA ILE A 432 -20.96 6.90 12.53
C ILE A 432 -21.20 7.57 11.18
N LYS A 433 -21.52 8.87 11.20
CA LYS A 433 -21.70 9.64 9.97
C LYS A 433 -20.34 9.96 9.34
N SER A 434 -20.29 10.09 8.03
CA SER A 434 -19.07 10.38 7.28
C SER A 434 -18.43 11.74 7.58
N ASP A 435 -19.20 12.68 8.11
CA ASP A 435 -18.78 14.02 8.53
C ASP A 435 -18.34 14.08 10.00
N VAL A 436 -18.44 12.99 10.76
CA VAL A 436 -18.07 12.90 12.17
C VAL A 436 -16.75 12.14 12.33
N GLU A 437 -15.76 12.79 12.94
CA GLU A 437 -14.51 12.11 13.27
C GLU A 437 -14.69 11.15 14.46
N PRO A 438 -14.07 9.95 14.40
CA PRO A 438 -13.98 9.05 15.53
C PRO A 438 -13.33 9.69 16.76
N ASP A 439 -13.72 9.25 17.95
CA ASP A 439 -13.15 9.72 19.21
C ASP A 439 -11.62 9.50 19.23
N LYS A 440 -10.89 10.51 19.72
CA LYS A 440 -9.42 10.48 19.83
C LYS A 440 -8.92 9.30 20.67
N LYS A 441 -9.67 8.88 21.69
CA LYS A 441 -9.34 7.71 22.53
C LYS A 441 -9.39 6.41 21.73
N VAL A 442 -10.39 6.25 20.85
CA VAL A 442 -10.52 5.07 19.97
C VAL A 442 -9.40 5.06 18.94
N ARG A 443 -9.04 6.23 18.38
CA ARG A 443 -7.90 6.34 17.46
C ARG A 443 -6.58 6.02 18.15
N THR A 444 -6.35 6.53 19.36
CA THR A 444 -5.16 6.21 20.17
C THR A 444 -5.09 4.73 20.53
N PHE A 445 -6.21 4.11 20.92
CA PHE A 445 -6.29 2.68 21.17
C PHE A 445 -5.81 1.88 19.95
N TRP A 446 -6.31 2.17 18.76
CA TRP A 446 -5.91 1.48 17.55
C TRP A 446 -4.47 1.78 17.13
N ALA A 447 -3.96 2.98 17.41
CA ALA A 447 -2.55 3.29 17.20
C ALA A 447 -1.63 2.35 18.00
N ILE A 448 -1.99 2.05 19.25
CA ILE A 448 -1.26 1.11 20.10
C ILE A 448 -1.39 -0.32 19.56
N VAL A 449 -2.59 -0.73 19.16
CA VAL A 449 -2.82 -2.08 18.61
C VAL A 449 -2.02 -2.32 17.33
N PHE A 450 -1.93 -1.33 16.45
CA PHE A 450 -1.20 -1.45 15.19
C PHE A 450 0.31 -1.68 15.33
N ILE A 451 0.92 -1.31 16.45
CA ILE A 451 2.37 -1.53 16.66
C ILE A 451 2.68 -2.87 17.32
N LEU A 452 1.68 -3.58 17.88
CA LEU A 452 1.93 -4.84 18.60
C LEU A 452 2.47 -5.93 17.67
N LEU A 453 1.82 -6.14 16.52
CA LEU A 453 2.23 -7.18 15.58
C LEU A 453 3.56 -6.86 14.89
N PRO A 454 3.84 -5.62 14.41
CA PRO A 454 5.17 -5.24 13.94
C PRO A 454 6.27 -5.48 14.97
N ILE A 455 6.06 -5.15 16.25
CA ILE A 455 7.04 -5.42 17.30
C ILE A 455 7.27 -6.93 17.44
N ALA A 456 6.21 -7.74 17.50
CA ALA A 456 6.34 -9.19 17.59
C ALA A 456 7.13 -9.78 16.42
N LEU A 457 6.89 -9.30 15.21
CA LEU A 457 7.61 -9.72 14.00
C LEU A 457 9.10 -9.31 13.99
N LEU A 458 9.46 -8.17 14.59
CA LEU A 458 10.87 -7.75 14.71
C LEU A 458 11.69 -8.66 15.62
N PHE A 459 11.06 -9.34 16.57
CA PHE A 459 11.74 -10.30 17.46
C PHE A 459 11.80 -11.73 16.89
N SER A 460 11.06 -12.03 15.83
CA SER A 460 11.02 -13.38 15.27
C SER A 460 12.14 -13.69 14.26
N GLU A 461 13.09 -12.77 14.05
CA GLU A 461 14.16 -12.87 13.04
C GLU A 461 13.63 -13.27 11.64
N GLU A 462 12.45 -12.77 11.31
CA GLU A 462 11.70 -13.15 10.12
C GLU A 462 12.40 -12.70 8.83
N SER A 463 12.46 -13.62 7.87
CA SER A 463 12.85 -13.29 6.50
C SER A 463 11.78 -12.42 5.82
N MET A 464 12.16 -11.64 4.79
CA MET A 464 11.20 -10.92 3.95
C MET A 464 10.07 -11.84 3.44
N TYR A 465 10.41 -13.08 3.12
CA TYR A 465 9.45 -14.10 2.67
C TYR A 465 8.33 -14.34 3.69
N SER A 466 8.66 -14.44 4.98
CA SER A 466 7.66 -14.63 6.04
C SER A 466 6.77 -13.40 6.22
N LEU A 467 7.35 -12.20 6.19
CA LEU A 467 6.59 -10.94 6.27
C LEU A 467 5.62 -10.78 5.09
N GLN A 468 6.05 -11.11 3.88
CA GLN A 468 5.21 -11.11 2.68
C GLN A 468 4.05 -12.11 2.79
N SER A 469 4.26 -13.22 3.49
CA SER A 469 3.25 -14.27 3.67
C SER A 469 2.01 -13.78 4.41
N VAL A 470 2.18 -12.90 5.39
CA VAL A 470 1.07 -12.29 6.15
C VAL A 470 0.13 -11.53 5.21
N SER A 471 0.68 -10.75 4.27
CA SER A 471 -0.12 -10.01 3.29
C SER A 471 -0.84 -10.93 2.31
N ILE A 472 -0.18 -11.98 1.80
CA ILE A 472 -0.80 -12.96 0.87
C ILE A 472 -2.01 -13.64 1.53
N ILE A 473 -1.85 -14.06 2.79
CA ILE A 473 -2.92 -14.75 3.54
C ILE A 473 -4.12 -13.81 3.76
N ALA A 474 -3.87 -12.59 4.19
CA ALA A 474 -4.93 -11.61 4.46
C ALA A 474 -5.62 -11.15 3.17
N ALA A 475 -4.92 -11.09 2.04
CA ALA A 475 -5.45 -10.63 0.77
C ALA A 475 -6.43 -11.61 0.13
N PHE A 476 -6.31 -12.91 0.39
CA PHE A 476 -7.17 -13.91 -0.25
C PHE A 476 -8.67 -13.63 -0.02
N PRO A 477 -9.17 -13.50 1.22
CA PRO A 477 -10.56 -13.16 1.45
C PRO A 477 -10.90 -11.72 1.02
N ILE A 478 -9.96 -10.78 1.07
CA ILE A 478 -10.18 -9.41 0.58
C ILE A 478 -10.47 -9.39 -0.91
N GLY A 479 -9.76 -10.15 -1.72
CA GLY A 479 -10.03 -10.23 -3.16
C GLY A 479 -11.45 -10.71 -3.47
N ILE A 480 -11.99 -11.65 -2.70
CA ILE A 480 -13.40 -12.08 -2.81
C ILE A 480 -14.34 -10.91 -2.49
N ILE A 481 -14.03 -10.15 -1.43
CA ILE A 481 -14.87 -9.00 -1.04
C ILE A 481 -14.79 -7.90 -2.11
N ILE A 482 -13.63 -7.67 -2.73
CA ILE A 482 -13.47 -6.73 -3.86
C ILE A 482 -14.41 -7.10 -5.00
N LEU A 483 -14.50 -8.39 -5.36
CA LEU A 483 -15.45 -8.86 -6.38
C LEU A 483 -16.90 -8.59 -5.98
N LEU A 484 -17.27 -8.85 -4.73
CA LEU A 484 -18.63 -8.55 -4.22
C LEU A 484 -18.94 -7.06 -4.31
N ILE A 485 -17.98 -6.18 -4.03
CA ILE A 485 -18.13 -4.73 -4.15
C ILE A 485 -18.32 -4.32 -5.61
N ILE A 486 -17.54 -4.87 -6.54
CA ILE A 486 -17.65 -4.56 -7.98
C ILE A 486 -19.03 -5.02 -8.51
N ILE A 487 -19.46 -6.21 -8.18
CA ILE A 487 -20.79 -6.72 -8.56
C ILE A 487 -21.87 -5.80 -7.97
N SER A 488 -21.75 -5.44 -6.70
CA SER A 488 -22.68 -4.53 -6.03
C SER A 488 -22.75 -3.16 -6.70
N PHE A 489 -21.60 -2.63 -7.14
CA PHE A 489 -21.55 -1.37 -7.88
C PHE A 489 -22.37 -1.44 -9.18
N PHE A 490 -22.19 -2.47 -9.99
CA PHE A 490 -22.94 -2.64 -11.23
C PHE A 490 -24.46 -2.82 -10.97
N MET A 491 -24.84 -3.60 -9.94
CA MET A 491 -26.25 -3.74 -9.55
C MET A 491 -26.84 -2.39 -9.10
N ASP A 492 -26.09 -1.61 -8.37
CA ASP A 492 -26.49 -0.31 -7.84
C ASP A 492 -26.71 0.72 -8.96
N VAL A 493 -25.79 0.75 -9.94
CA VAL A 493 -25.94 1.61 -11.12
C VAL A 493 -27.15 1.20 -11.96
N HIS A 494 -27.31 -0.10 -12.21
CA HIS A 494 -28.46 -0.60 -12.98
C HIS A 494 -29.80 -0.28 -12.31
N SER A 495 -29.87 -0.38 -10.97
CA SER A 495 -31.07 0.00 -10.22
C SER A 495 -31.38 1.49 -10.29
N MET A 496 -30.34 2.34 -10.41
CA MET A 496 -30.51 3.77 -10.60
C MET A 496 -31.08 4.09 -12.01
N GLU A 497 -30.56 3.45 -13.04
CA GLU A 497 -31.06 3.63 -14.42
C GLU A 497 -32.54 3.29 -14.51
N LYS A 498 -32.96 2.15 -13.99
CA LYS A 498 -34.38 1.73 -13.97
C LYS A 498 -35.32 2.66 -13.19
N SER A 499 -34.81 3.42 -12.23
CA SER A 499 -35.61 4.37 -11.46
C SER A 499 -35.76 5.73 -12.15
N GLN A 500 -35.01 5.97 -13.24
CA GLN A 500 -35.08 7.18 -14.07
C GLN A 500 -35.87 6.98 -15.37
N GLU A 501 -36.09 5.72 -15.78
CA GLU A 501 -37.06 5.30 -16.81
C GLU A 501 -38.47 5.23 -16.21
#